data_3e5e5a7a5d136e3725b22a376dc46f47
#
_entry.id   3e5e5a7a5d136e3725b22a376dc46f47
#
_cell.length_a   1.000
_cell.length_b   1.000
_cell.length_c   1.000
_cell.angle_alpha   90.00
_cell.angle_beta   90.00
_cell.angle_gamma   90.00
#
_symmetry.space_group_name_H-M   'P 1'
#
loop_
_entity.id
_entity.type
_entity.pdbx_description
1 polymer ?
#
loop_
_entity_poly.entity_id
_entity_poly.type
_entity_poly.pdbx_seq_one_letter_code
_entity_poly.pdbx_strand_id
1 'polypeptide(L)'
;MELKNSMTLKETLNKTDRFALNNGIQLTEVGEGYARAEMTVEERHLNGGNVCQGGALFTLADLTFAAAANSHGRLCLGINNQIHYVKSALLGDHLVAECREMSSRKIHLLEARVTNQNGDLIALMTGECFMKDVIFEFDGLM
;
A
#
# COMPACT_ATOMS: atom_id res chain seq x y z
N MET A 1 9.62 -22.55 0.51
CA MET A 1 9.18 -22.32 -0.87
C MET A 1 10.17 -21.40 -1.54
N GLU A 2 10.98 -21.95 -2.38
CA GLU A 2 11.90 -21.15 -3.18
C GLU A 2 11.13 -20.44 -4.28
N LEU A 3 10.75 -19.21 -4.03
CA LEU A 3 10.36 -18.31 -5.11
C LEU A 3 11.64 -17.76 -5.71
N LYS A 4 12.24 -18.49 -6.64
CA LYS A 4 13.15 -17.87 -7.58
C LYS A 4 12.28 -16.97 -8.48
N ASN A 5 11.94 -15.81 -7.95
CA ASN A 5 11.21 -14.84 -8.72
C ASN A 5 12.20 -14.04 -9.57
N SER A 6 12.15 -14.24 -10.89
CA SER A 6 12.72 -13.31 -11.85
C SER A 6 11.95 -11.97 -11.87
N MET A 7 11.07 -11.72 -10.89
CA MET A 7 10.24 -10.53 -10.79
C MET A 7 10.75 -9.57 -9.72
N THR A 8 10.53 -8.30 -9.94
CA THR A 8 10.77 -7.26 -8.95
C THR A 8 9.73 -7.34 -7.82
N LEU A 9 10.00 -6.68 -6.70
CA LEU A 9 9.03 -6.63 -5.61
C LEU A 9 7.71 -5.99 -6.06
N LYS A 10 7.77 -4.91 -6.84
CA LYS A 10 6.57 -4.27 -7.41
C LYS A 10 5.75 -5.24 -8.26
N GLU A 11 6.38 -5.92 -9.18
CA GLU A 11 5.71 -6.89 -10.04
C GLU A 11 5.12 -8.05 -9.26
N THR A 12 5.87 -8.55 -8.28
CA THR A 12 5.42 -9.66 -7.43
C THR A 12 4.14 -9.29 -6.67
N LEU A 13 4.15 -8.15 -5.98
CA LEU A 13 2.98 -7.73 -5.19
C LEU A 13 1.79 -7.38 -6.08
N ASN A 14 2.01 -6.73 -7.22
CA ASN A 14 0.94 -6.43 -8.16
C ASN A 14 0.28 -7.68 -8.72
N LYS A 15 1.00 -8.78 -8.76
CA LYS A 15 0.48 -10.07 -9.26
C LYS A 15 -0.14 -10.91 -8.14
N THR A 16 0.45 -10.91 -6.96
CA THR A 16 0.09 -11.84 -5.89
C THR A 16 -0.89 -11.28 -4.86
N ASP A 17 -0.99 -9.97 -4.71
CA ASP A 17 -2.03 -9.35 -3.90
C ASP A 17 -3.32 -9.31 -4.70
N ARG A 18 -4.06 -10.41 -4.59
CA ARG A 18 -5.26 -10.64 -5.40
C ARG A 18 -6.39 -9.68 -5.08
N PHE A 19 -6.53 -9.32 -3.81
CA PHE A 19 -7.57 -8.39 -3.40
C PHE A 19 -7.34 -7.01 -4.02
N ALA A 20 -6.12 -6.49 -3.95
CA ALA A 20 -5.76 -5.23 -4.58
C ALA A 20 -5.93 -5.30 -6.10
N LEU A 21 -5.41 -6.35 -6.73
CA LEU A 21 -5.50 -6.56 -8.17
C LEU A 21 -6.97 -6.59 -8.64
N ASN A 22 -7.82 -7.32 -7.92
CA ASN A 22 -9.24 -7.43 -8.28
C ASN A 22 -10.03 -6.14 -8.07
N ASN A 23 -9.47 -5.19 -7.35
CA ASN A 23 -10.08 -3.88 -7.09
C ASN A 23 -9.40 -2.72 -7.84
N GLY A 24 -8.55 -3.03 -8.81
CA GLY A 24 -7.92 -2.01 -9.64
C GLY A 24 -6.88 -1.17 -8.92
N ILE A 25 -6.22 -1.74 -7.93
CA ILE A 25 -5.20 -1.07 -7.12
C ILE A 25 -3.83 -1.62 -7.53
N GLN A 26 -2.92 -0.73 -7.88
CA GLN A 26 -1.59 -1.12 -8.36
C GLN A 26 -0.49 -0.27 -7.77
N LEU A 27 0.61 -0.92 -7.40
CA LEU A 27 1.87 -0.24 -7.11
C LEU A 27 2.44 0.35 -8.40
N THR A 28 2.84 1.60 -8.34
CA THR A 28 3.47 2.31 -9.45
C THR A 28 4.96 2.56 -9.21
N GLU A 29 5.37 2.60 -7.94
CA GLU A 29 6.76 2.82 -7.58
C GLU A 29 7.07 2.11 -6.26
N VAL A 30 8.25 1.51 -6.17
CA VAL A 30 8.78 0.91 -4.95
C VAL A 30 10.25 1.30 -4.82
N GLY A 31 10.59 1.89 -3.68
CA GLY A 31 11.95 2.20 -3.29
C GLY A 31 12.25 1.62 -1.92
N GLU A 32 13.46 1.79 -1.44
CA GLU A 32 13.82 1.36 -0.11
C GLU A 32 13.08 2.18 0.94
N GLY A 33 12.22 1.53 1.74
CA GLY A 33 11.37 2.20 2.73
C GLY A 33 10.30 3.12 2.13
N TYR A 34 9.96 2.94 0.87
CA TYR A 34 9.03 3.79 0.15
C TYR A 34 8.21 2.99 -0.86
N ALA A 35 6.94 3.34 -1.01
CA ALA A 35 6.12 2.81 -2.09
C ALA A 35 5.00 3.79 -2.47
N ARG A 36 4.56 3.69 -3.69
CA ARG A 36 3.45 4.45 -4.25
C ARG A 36 2.49 3.52 -4.98
N ALA A 37 1.20 3.71 -4.79
CA ALA A 37 0.16 2.96 -5.48
C ALA A 37 -0.94 3.92 -5.94
N GLU A 38 -1.73 3.48 -6.91
CA GLU A 38 -2.78 4.29 -7.51
C GLU A 38 -4.07 3.48 -7.66
N MET A 39 -5.20 4.18 -7.58
CA MET A 39 -6.53 3.64 -7.84
C MET A 39 -7.42 4.75 -8.35
N THR A 40 -8.17 4.50 -9.42
CA THR A 40 -9.30 5.37 -9.81
C THR A 40 -10.55 4.86 -9.12
N VAL A 41 -11.30 5.74 -8.47
CA VAL A 41 -12.55 5.37 -7.79
C VAL A 41 -13.61 5.01 -8.82
N GLU A 42 -14.02 3.75 -8.79
CA GLU A 42 -15.04 3.18 -9.66
C GLU A 42 -16.31 2.89 -8.86
N GLU A 43 -17.38 2.57 -9.55
CA GLU A 43 -18.67 2.28 -8.92
C GLU A 43 -18.57 1.13 -7.88
N ARG A 44 -17.76 0.11 -8.18
CA ARG A 44 -17.51 -1.02 -7.27
C ARG A 44 -16.84 -0.62 -5.95
N HIS A 45 -16.25 0.57 -5.88
CA HIS A 45 -15.59 1.07 -4.67
C HIS A 45 -16.52 1.89 -3.78
N LEU A 46 -17.72 2.21 -4.25
CA LEU A 46 -18.63 3.10 -3.55
C LEU A 46 -19.36 2.37 -2.41
N ASN A 47 -19.56 3.09 -1.32
CA ASN A 47 -20.39 2.64 -0.20
C ASN A 47 -21.85 3.09 -0.39
N GLY A 48 -22.71 2.80 0.59
CA GLY A 48 -24.12 3.19 0.55
C GLY A 48 -24.38 4.70 0.48
N GLY A 49 -23.39 5.52 0.81
CA GLY A 49 -23.44 6.98 0.69
C GLY A 49 -22.89 7.53 -0.60
N ASN A 50 -22.58 6.68 -1.58
CA ASN A 50 -22.00 7.03 -2.89
C ASN A 50 -20.64 7.73 -2.81
N VAL A 51 -19.85 7.40 -1.81
CA VAL A 51 -18.44 7.81 -1.72
C VAL A 51 -17.58 6.56 -1.60
N CYS A 52 -16.29 6.69 -1.89
CA CYS A 52 -15.37 5.56 -1.81
C CYS A 52 -15.39 4.95 -0.42
N GLN A 53 -15.60 3.63 -0.36
CA GLN A 53 -15.62 2.91 0.91
C GLN A 53 -14.26 3.00 1.60
N GLY A 54 -14.28 3.16 2.92
CA GLY A 54 -13.07 3.20 3.74
C GLY A 54 -12.19 1.97 3.56
N GLY A 55 -12.77 0.80 3.36
CA GLY A 55 -12.03 -0.43 3.10
C GLY A 55 -11.22 -0.38 1.81
N ALA A 56 -11.70 0.29 0.76
CA ALA A 56 -10.94 0.49 -0.47
C ALA A 56 -9.76 1.42 -0.24
N LEU A 57 -9.97 2.51 0.49
CA LEU A 57 -8.89 3.44 0.87
C LEU A 57 -7.85 2.72 1.74
N PHE A 58 -8.30 1.90 2.66
CA PHE A 58 -7.41 1.10 3.51
C PHE A 58 -6.56 0.14 2.66
N THR A 59 -7.17 -0.56 1.72
CA THR A 59 -6.46 -1.49 0.84
C THR A 59 -5.39 -0.79 0.01
N LEU A 60 -5.72 0.38 -0.53
CA LEU A 60 -4.77 1.20 -1.29
C LEU A 60 -3.57 1.59 -0.44
N ALA A 61 -3.80 2.07 0.78
CA ALA A 61 -2.73 2.43 1.71
C ALA A 61 -1.94 1.19 2.17
N ASP A 62 -2.63 0.09 2.45
CA ASP A 62 -2.01 -1.15 2.95
C ASP A 62 -1.08 -1.79 1.92
N LEU A 63 -1.41 -1.71 0.64
CA LEU A 63 -0.52 -2.22 -0.41
C LEU A 63 0.81 -1.45 -0.43
N THR A 64 0.77 -0.13 -0.27
CA THR A 64 2.01 0.67 -0.17
C THR A 64 2.79 0.34 1.10
N PHE A 65 2.07 0.11 2.19
CA PHE A 65 2.66 -0.32 3.46
C PHE A 65 3.41 -1.64 3.30
N ALA A 66 2.77 -2.64 2.67
CA ALA A 66 3.39 -3.95 2.44
C ALA A 66 4.66 -3.83 1.60
N ALA A 67 4.63 -3.04 0.53
CA ALA A 67 5.79 -2.85 -0.34
C ALA A 67 6.93 -2.12 0.37
N ALA A 68 6.65 -1.01 1.04
CA ALA A 68 7.66 -0.23 1.76
C ALA A 68 8.28 -1.05 2.90
N ALA A 69 7.46 -1.74 3.68
CA ALA A 69 7.93 -2.55 4.81
C ALA A 69 8.80 -3.72 4.37
N ASN A 70 8.46 -4.37 3.25
CA ASN A 70 9.18 -5.53 2.74
C ASN A 70 10.30 -5.17 1.76
N SER A 71 10.55 -3.90 1.52
CA SER A 71 11.56 -3.44 0.55
C SER A 71 13.00 -3.81 0.93
N HIS A 72 13.22 -4.13 2.20
CA HIS A 72 14.54 -4.53 2.71
C HIS A 72 14.86 -6.02 2.49
N GLY A 73 13.95 -6.79 1.89
CA GLY A 73 14.15 -8.22 1.64
C GLY A 73 13.94 -9.12 2.85
N ARG A 74 13.41 -8.57 3.94
CA ARG A 74 12.96 -9.34 5.11
C ARG A 74 11.46 -9.27 5.23
N LEU A 75 10.86 -10.37 5.65
CA LEU A 75 9.41 -10.43 5.85
C LEU A 75 8.99 -9.55 7.01
N CYS A 76 8.20 -8.53 6.70
CA CYS A 76 7.56 -7.67 7.69
C CYS A 76 6.06 -7.96 7.72
N LEU A 77 5.55 -8.22 8.91
CA LEU A 77 4.11 -8.41 9.13
C LEU A 77 3.53 -7.25 9.91
N GLY A 78 2.44 -6.69 9.41
CA GLY A 78 1.71 -5.65 10.11
C GLY A 78 1.16 -6.15 11.42
N ILE A 79 1.38 -5.39 12.49
CA ILE A 79 0.88 -5.72 13.84
C ILE A 79 -0.13 -4.71 14.34
N ASN A 80 -0.12 -3.49 13.80
CA ASN A 80 -1.06 -2.44 14.17
C ASN A 80 -1.13 -1.41 13.05
N ASN A 81 -2.32 -1.17 12.52
CA ASN A 81 -2.57 -0.12 11.53
C ASN A 81 -3.74 0.73 11.98
N GLN A 82 -3.58 2.04 11.86
CA GLN A 82 -4.63 3.01 12.11
C GLN A 82 -4.80 3.89 10.88
N ILE A 83 -6.06 4.13 10.50
CA ILE A 83 -6.37 5.00 9.38
C ILE A 83 -7.34 6.08 9.82
N HIS A 84 -7.09 7.31 9.38
CA HIS A 84 -7.97 8.44 9.54
C HIS A 84 -8.51 8.83 8.18
N TYR A 85 -9.83 8.85 8.04
CA TYR A 85 -10.52 9.28 6.84
C TYR A 85 -10.80 10.78 6.96
N VAL A 86 -10.10 11.58 6.19
CA VAL A 86 -10.08 13.04 6.35
C VAL A 86 -11.10 13.72 5.43
N LYS A 87 -11.23 13.20 4.19
CA LYS A 87 -12.11 13.73 3.18
C LYS A 87 -12.66 12.60 2.33
N SER A 88 -13.91 12.69 1.90
CA SER A 88 -14.51 11.70 1.02
C SER A 88 -13.85 11.70 -0.36
N ALA A 89 -13.55 10.54 -0.88
CA ALA A 89 -13.19 10.35 -2.27
C ALA A 89 -14.43 10.01 -3.09
N LEU A 90 -14.57 10.62 -4.24
CA LEU A 90 -15.78 10.56 -5.08
C LEU A 90 -15.53 9.70 -6.31
N LEU A 91 -16.62 9.23 -6.92
CA LEU A 91 -16.55 8.50 -8.18
C LEU A 91 -15.72 9.28 -9.21
N GLY A 92 -14.76 8.60 -9.83
CA GLY A 92 -13.88 9.19 -10.82
C GLY A 92 -12.62 9.83 -10.27
N ASP A 93 -12.52 10.01 -8.95
CA ASP A 93 -11.29 10.53 -8.35
C ASP A 93 -10.13 9.59 -8.62
N HIS A 94 -8.98 10.18 -8.96
CA HIS A 94 -7.73 9.45 -9.07
C HIS A 94 -6.96 9.57 -7.76
N LEU A 95 -6.79 8.45 -7.09
CA LEU A 95 -6.15 8.41 -5.77
C LEU A 95 -4.74 7.88 -5.88
N VAL A 96 -3.86 8.52 -5.12
CA VAL A 96 -2.47 8.11 -4.97
C VAL A 96 -2.19 7.88 -3.49
N ALA A 97 -1.67 6.72 -3.15
CA ALA A 97 -1.11 6.46 -1.84
C ALA A 97 0.40 6.47 -1.90
N GLU A 98 1.03 7.12 -0.94
CA GLU A 98 2.47 7.10 -0.76
C GLU A 98 2.79 6.71 0.66
N CYS A 99 3.63 5.70 0.84
CA CYS A 99 4.07 5.21 2.14
C CYS A 99 5.56 5.47 2.32
N ARG A 100 5.91 5.97 3.49
CA ARG A 100 7.30 6.20 3.89
C ARG A 100 7.57 5.57 5.24
N GLU A 101 8.73 4.94 5.33
CA GLU A 101 9.26 4.43 6.57
C GLU A 101 9.72 5.59 7.46
N MET A 102 9.18 5.65 8.68
CA MET A 102 9.50 6.67 9.66
C MET A 102 10.59 6.18 10.63
N SER A 103 10.64 4.88 10.87
CA SER A 103 11.64 4.21 11.67
C SER A 103 11.86 2.80 11.12
N SER A 104 13.13 2.39 10.97
CA SER A 104 13.51 1.10 10.39
C SER A 104 14.25 0.23 11.39
N ARG A 105 13.69 0.10 12.58
CA ARG A 105 14.24 -0.79 13.61
C ARG A 105 13.47 -2.12 13.57
N LYS A 106 13.66 -2.97 14.57
CA LYS A 106 12.99 -4.27 14.69
C LYS A 106 11.47 -4.12 14.61
N ILE A 107 10.94 -3.07 15.21
CA ILE A 107 9.57 -2.61 14.96
C ILE A 107 9.66 -1.40 14.05
N HIS A 108 9.05 -1.51 12.88
CA HIS A 108 9.00 -0.44 11.90
C HIS A 108 7.75 0.39 12.07
N LEU A 109 7.90 1.70 12.02
CA LEU A 109 6.79 2.64 11.94
C LEU A 109 6.77 3.25 10.55
N LEU A 110 5.63 3.18 9.89
CA LEU A 110 5.42 3.71 8.55
C LEU A 110 4.19 4.60 8.52
N GLU A 111 4.21 5.56 7.61
CA GLU A 111 3.09 6.48 7.35
C GLU A 111 2.72 6.41 5.88
N ALA A 112 1.43 6.24 5.59
CA ALA A 112 0.89 6.29 4.24
C ALA A 112 -0.12 7.42 4.11
N ARG A 113 0.00 8.22 3.05
CA ARG A 113 -0.91 9.31 2.72
C ARG A 113 -1.63 8.98 1.44
N VAL A 114 -2.96 9.13 1.45
CA VAL A 114 -3.79 9.00 0.26
C VAL A 114 -4.28 10.39 -0.14
N THR A 115 -3.97 10.79 -1.35
CA THR A 115 -4.38 12.08 -1.91
C THR A 115 -5.18 11.88 -3.20
N ASN A 116 -6.01 12.86 -3.55
CA ASN A 116 -6.72 12.87 -4.83
C ASN A 116 -5.94 13.66 -5.89
N GLN A 117 -6.51 13.80 -7.08
CA GLN A 117 -5.90 14.51 -8.21
C GLN A 117 -5.64 16.00 -7.94
N ASN A 118 -6.33 16.58 -6.96
CA ASN A 118 -6.14 17.96 -6.56
C ASN A 118 -5.11 18.14 -5.44
N GLY A 119 -4.51 17.04 -4.98
CA GLY A 119 -3.57 17.06 -3.86
C GLY A 119 -4.25 17.12 -2.49
N ASP A 120 -5.56 16.97 -2.41
CA ASP A 120 -6.29 16.97 -1.14
C ASP A 120 -6.00 15.67 -0.38
N LEU A 121 -5.75 15.78 0.92
CA LEU A 121 -5.57 14.62 1.77
C LEU A 121 -6.92 13.91 1.96
N ILE A 122 -6.99 12.68 1.53
CA ILE A 122 -8.18 11.82 1.65
C ILE A 122 -8.10 10.96 2.91
N ALA A 123 -6.97 10.33 3.13
CA ALA A 123 -6.75 9.47 4.30
C ALA A 123 -5.29 9.49 4.73
N LEU A 124 -5.09 9.23 6.00
CA LEU A 124 -3.77 9.08 6.59
C LEU A 124 -3.73 7.79 7.38
N MET A 125 -2.78 6.92 7.06
CA MET A 125 -2.57 5.66 7.78
C MET A 125 -1.20 5.68 8.45
N THR A 126 -1.16 5.27 9.71
CA THR A 126 0.09 4.90 10.36
C THR A 126 0.06 3.41 10.65
N GLY A 127 1.20 2.77 10.55
CA GLY A 127 1.30 1.34 10.77
C GLY A 127 2.61 0.93 11.38
N GLU A 128 2.52 -0.13 12.16
CA GLU A 128 3.68 -0.80 12.75
C GLU A 128 3.77 -2.20 12.20
N CYS A 129 4.96 -2.64 11.87
CA CYS A 129 5.21 -4.01 11.49
C CYS A 129 6.37 -4.60 12.25
N PHE A 130 6.32 -5.93 12.41
CA PHE A 130 7.38 -6.71 13.01
C PHE A 130 8.19 -7.38 11.90
N MET A 131 9.51 -7.18 11.94
CA MET A 131 10.44 -7.81 11.00
C MET A 131 10.78 -9.20 11.50
N LYS A 132 10.46 -10.21 10.68
CA LYS A 132 10.82 -11.59 10.96
C LYS A 132 12.22 -11.92 10.41
N ASP A 133 12.83 -12.99 10.95
CA ASP A 133 14.07 -13.54 10.42
C ASP A 133 13.83 -14.46 9.23
N VAL A 134 13.02 -13.98 8.30
CA VAL A 134 12.72 -14.66 7.03
C VAL A 134 13.15 -13.74 5.90
N ILE A 135 14.15 -14.18 5.16
CA ILE A 135 14.65 -13.45 3.98
C ILE A 135 13.94 -13.99 2.74
N PHE A 136 13.53 -13.09 1.87
CA PHE A 136 13.05 -13.46 0.54
C PHE A 136 13.80 -12.67 -0.53
N GLU A 137 13.89 -13.24 -1.71
CA GLU A 137 14.62 -12.66 -2.82
C GLU A 137 13.67 -12.18 -3.92
N PHE A 138 14.01 -11.06 -4.50
CA PHE A 138 13.36 -10.50 -5.68
C PHE A 138 14.39 -9.79 -6.55
N ASP A 139 14.10 -9.61 -7.83
CA ASP A 139 15.01 -8.98 -8.79
C ASP A 139 14.89 -7.45 -8.78
N GLY A 140 15.22 -6.81 -7.64
CA GLY A 140 15.10 -5.38 -7.46
C GLY A 140 13.70 -4.95 -7.02
N LEU A 141 13.54 -3.65 -6.78
CA LEU A 141 12.31 -3.09 -6.18
C LEU A 141 11.26 -2.72 -7.24
N MET A 142 11.73 -2.22 -8.38
CA MET A 142 10.88 -1.76 -9.49
C MET A 142 10.76 -2.83 -10.55
#